data_1444e1681692435926e5f80a15136840
#
_entry.id   1444e1681692435926e5f80a15136840
#
_cell.length_a   1.000
_cell.length_b   1.000
_cell.length_c   1.000
_cell.angle_alpha   90.00
_cell.angle_beta   90.00
_cell.angle_gamma   90.00
#
_symmetry.space_group_name_H-M   'P 1'
#
loop_
_entity.id
_entity.type
_entity.pdbx_description
1 polymer ?
#
loop_
_entity_poly.entity_id
_entity_poly.type
_entity_poly.pdbx_seq_one_letter_code
_entity_poly.pdbx_strand_id
1 'polypeptide(L)'
;MSLNWIDVNTLSFNVLLLLEREQIRWFPGWVPEEELGVALHANPCVAWYLKEICPDLEPWVEQVLSQAEETSEPERIREAELQVMNAINDLLVYVVDPSLYDDLPFLKWDSEELSGLVDFQGKDVIDVGAGTGRLAFVAAEEGAHAVFAVEPVGSLRRYIKVKANKRGLGNVFPVDGLITEVPFPDDFVDVCMGGHVFGDAPEEEHAEMVRVTKPGGMVILCPGNNDRDEGWHDYLVEMGFEWSRFLEPEDGWKRKYWKNVEK
;
A
#
# COMPACT_ATOMS: atom_id res chain seq x y z
N MET A 1 -8.38 -1.66 14.71
CA MET A 1 -9.64 -0.95 14.40
C MET A 1 -9.66 -0.77 12.90
N SER A 2 -10.67 -1.31 12.20
CA SER A 2 -10.82 -1.00 10.78
C SER A 2 -11.07 0.51 10.64
N LEU A 3 -10.30 1.16 9.83
CA LEU A 3 -10.44 2.58 9.56
C LEU A 3 -11.59 2.73 8.55
N ASN A 4 -12.74 3.21 8.98
CA ASN A 4 -13.90 3.44 8.10
C ASN A 4 -13.70 4.74 7.30
N TRP A 5 -12.97 4.64 6.21
CA TRP A 5 -12.67 5.79 5.34
C TRP A 5 -13.78 6.09 4.34
N ILE A 6 -14.59 5.07 3.98
CA ILE A 6 -15.74 5.22 3.08
C ILE A 6 -17.00 4.65 3.72
N ASP A 7 -18.18 5.19 3.35
CA ASP A 7 -19.48 4.68 3.77
C ASP A 7 -19.89 3.48 2.90
N VAL A 8 -19.65 2.26 3.40
CA VAL A 8 -19.99 1.02 2.70
C VAL A 8 -21.50 0.74 2.66
N ASN A 9 -22.32 1.44 3.47
CA ASN A 9 -23.78 1.20 3.49
C ASN A 9 -24.44 1.51 2.15
N THR A 10 -23.87 2.43 1.39
CA THR A 10 -24.34 2.84 0.07
C THR A 10 -23.82 1.96 -1.07
N LEU A 11 -22.86 1.06 -0.80
CA LEU A 11 -22.22 0.23 -1.79
C LEU A 11 -22.93 -1.12 -1.94
N SER A 12 -22.99 -1.63 -3.18
CA SER A 12 -23.30 -3.03 -3.45
C SER A 12 -22.08 -3.90 -3.13
N PHE A 13 -22.28 -5.14 -2.70
CA PHE A 13 -21.21 -6.14 -2.51
C PHE A 13 -20.41 -6.40 -3.79
N ASN A 14 -20.98 -6.14 -4.95
CA ASN A 14 -20.27 -6.16 -6.24
C ASN A 14 -19.11 -5.17 -6.34
N VAL A 15 -18.92 -4.26 -5.37
CA VAL A 15 -17.73 -3.41 -5.28
C VAL A 15 -16.45 -4.24 -5.19
N LEU A 16 -16.52 -5.46 -4.66
CA LEU A 16 -15.39 -6.40 -4.60
C LEU A 16 -14.86 -6.77 -6.00
N LEU A 17 -15.68 -6.62 -7.06
CA LEU A 17 -15.24 -6.81 -8.45
C LEU A 17 -14.24 -5.73 -8.93
N LEU A 18 -14.02 -4.68 -8.17
CA LEU A 18 -13.03 -3.65 -8.44
C LEU A 18 -11.66 -3.96 -7.81
N LEU A 19 -11.62 -4.87 -6.85
CA LEU A 19 -10.38 -5.25 -6.17
C LEU A 19 -9.43 -5.98 -7.12
N GLU A 20 -8.14 -5.77 -6.91
CA GLU A 20 -7.09 -6.38 -7.71
C GLU A 20 -6.43 -7.55 -6.96
N ARG A 21 -5.64 -8.36 -7.67
CA ARG A 21 -5.07 -9.61 -7.16
C ARG A 21 -4.38 -9.44 -5.81
N GLU A 22 -3.53 -8.43 -5.65
CA GLU A 22 -2.76 -8.25 -4.42
C GLU A 22 -3.64 -7.88 -3.23
N GLN A 23 -4.71 -7.12 -3.44
CA GLN A 23 -5.68 -6.81 -2.40
C GLN A 23 -6.48 -8.05 -1.96
N ILE A 24 -6.84 -8.93 -2.90
CA ILE A 24 -7.57 -10.17 -2.62
C ILE A 24 -6.67 -11.17 -1.87
N ARG A 25 -5.38 -11.19 -2.12
CA ARG A 25 -4.40 -12.07 -1.42
C ARG A 25 -4.38 -11.86 0.09
N TRP A 26 -4.73 -10.68 0.57
CA TRP A 26 -4.78 -10.38 2.00
C TRP A 26 -6.04 -10.88 2.70
N PHE A 27 -7.04 -11.38 1.98
CA PHE A 27 -8.30 -11.82 2.58
C PHE A 27 -8.16 -12.91 3.66
N PRO A 28 -7.38 -13.98 3.45
CA PRO A 28 -7.20 -15.00 4.47
C PRO A 28 -6.63 -14.42 5.78
N GLY A 29 -7.36 -14.64 6.88
CA GLY A 29 -6.99 -14.12 8.21
C GLY A 29 -7.34 -12.64 8.45
N TRP A 30 -7.81 -11.92 7.44
CA TRP A 30 -8.26 -10.53 7.57
C TRP A 30 -9.79 -10.40 7.57
N VAL A 31 -10.45 -11.04 6.60
CA VAL A 31 -11.90 -10.96 6.49
C VAL A 31 -12.59 -11.96 7.44
N PRO A 32 -13.80 -11.65 7.95
CA PRO A 32 -14.61 -12.62 8.69
C PRO A 32 -15.12 -13.72 7.74
N GLU A 33 -14.49 -14.92 7.83
CA GLU A 33 -14.70 -16.01 6.85
C GLU A 33 -16.15 -16.52 6.81
N GLU A 34 -16.83 -16.63 7.97
CA GLU A 34 -18.23 -17.02 8.05
C GLU A 34 -19.13 -16.05 7.27
N GLU A 35 -18.94 -14.74 7.50
CA GLU A 35 -19.70 -13.68 6.84
C GLU A 35 -19.38 -13.60 5.34
N LEU A 36 -18.10 -13.78 4.99
CA LEU A 36 -17.69 -13.85 3.59
C LEU A 36 -18.42 -15.00 2.88
N GLY A 37 -18.51 -16.19 3.48
CA GLY A 37 -19.18 -17.34 2.89
C GLY A 37 -20.67 -17.08 2.68
N VAL A 38 -21.38 -16.53 3.68
CA VAL A 38 -22.79 -16.14 3.55
C VAL A 38 -22.97 -15.13 2.40
N ALA A 39 -22.14 -14.10 2.34
CA ALA A 39 -22.20 -13.09 1.29
C ALA A 39 -21.89 -13.68 -0.10
N LEU A 40 -20.91 -14.59 -0.22
CA LEU A 40 -20.53 -15.21 -1.50
C LEU A 40 -21.61 -16.17 -2.02
N HIS A 41 -22.34 -16.91 -1.17
CA HIS A 41 -23.49 -17.72 -1.59
C HIS A 41 -24.56 -16.85 -2.27
N ALA A 42 -24.83 -15.68 -1.74
CA ALA A 42 -25.78 -14.73 -2.31
C ALA A 42 -25.25 -13.98 -3.54
N ASN A 43 -23.92 -13.93 -3.71
CA ASN A 43 -23.24 -13.18 -4.76
C ASN A 43 -22.26 -14.07 -5.57
N PRO A 44 -22.76 -15.05 -6.35
CA PRO A 44 -21.91 -16.03 -7.04
C PRO A 44 -20.95 -15.41 -8.07
N CYS A 45 -21.28 -14.23 -8.60
CA CYS A 45 -20.40 -13.49 -9.50
C CYS A 45 -19.12 -13.02 -8.76
N VAL A 46 -19.26 -12.57 -7.51
CA VAL A 46 -18.12 -12.18 -6.67
C VAL A 46 -17.28 -13.42 -6.31
N ALA A 47 -17.93 -14.51 -5.91
CA ALA A 47 -17.24 -15.77 -5.63
C ALA A 47 -16.41 -16.26 -6.82
N TRP A 48 -16.99 -16.23 -8.03
CA TRP A 48 -16.27 -16.54 -9.26
C TRP A 48 -15.09 -15.60 -9.48
N TYR A 49 -15.31 -14.29 -9.33
CA TYR A 49 -14.27 -13.27 -9.55
C TYR A 49 -13.06 -13.45 -8.64
N LEU A 50 -13.28 -13.68 -7.34
CA LEU A 50 -12.18 -13.90 -6.39
C LEU A 50 -11.29 -15.08 -6.81
N LYS A 51 -11.89 -16.19 -7.26
CA LYS A 51 -11.18 -17.37 -7.74
C LYS A 51 -10.45 -17.13 -9.07
N GLU A 52 -11.06 -16.38 -9.98
CA GLU A 52 -10.49 -16.09 -11.30
C GLU A 52 -9.29 -15.15 -11.21
N ILE A 53 -9.40 -14.08 -10.41
CA ILE A 53 -8.33 -13.07 -10.28
C ILE A 53 -7.20 -13.57 -9.40
N CYS A 54 -7.51 -14.41 -8.41
CA CYS A 54 -6.51 -14.98 -7.51
C CYS A 54 -6.66 -16.51 -7.41
N PRO A 55 -6.23 -17.28 -8.44
CA PRO A 55 -6.40 -18.73 -8.49
C PRO A 55 -5.76 -19.46 -7.30
N ASP A 56 -4.70 -18.90 -6.75
CA ASP A 56 -4.02 -19.46 -5.57
C ASP A 56 -4.93 -19.53 -4.33
N LEU A 57 -5.96 -18.67 -4.27
CA LEU A 57 -6.96 -18.65 -3.19
C LEU A 57 -8.23 -19.47 -3.49
N GLU A 58 -8.36 -20.09 -4.67
CA GLU A 58 -9.55 -20.90 -4.98
C GLU A 58 -9.85 -21.96 -3.91
N PRO A 59 -8.86 -22.75 -3.39
CA PRO A 59 -9.14 -23.73 -2.34
C PRO A 59 -9.67 -23.10 -1.05
N TRP A 60 -9.16 -21.90 -0.69
CA TRP A 60 -9.64 -21.19 0.50
C TRP A 60 -11.06 -20.65 0.30
N VAL A 61 -11.37 -20.07 -0.86
CA VAL A 61 -12.73 -19.59 -1.19
C VAL A 61 -13.73 -20.75 -1.16
N GLU A 62 -13.37 -21.91 -1.71
CA GLU A 62 -14.22 -23.11 -1.65
C GLU A 62 -14.42 -23.61 -0.22
N GLN A 63 -13.39 -23.57 0.62
CA GLN A 63 -13.49 -23.87 2.04
C GLN A 63 -14.48 -22.93 2.75
N VAL A 64 -14.32 -21.62 2.55
CA VAL A 64 -15.19 -20.58 3.13
C VAL A 64 -16.65 -20.81 2.72
N LEU A 65 -16.91 -21.06 1.44
CA LEU A 65 -18.25 -21.42 0.96
C LEU A 65 -18.79 -22.69 1.61
N SER A 66 -17.99 -23.75 1.72
CA SER A 66 -18.44 -25.03 2.28
C SER A 66 -18.78 -24.99 3.78
N GLN A 67 -18.24 -24.02 4.50
CA GLN A 67 -18.40 -23.90 5.96
C GLN A 67 -19.53 -22.92 6.34
N ALA A 68 -19.91 -22.03 5.42
CA ALA A 68 -20.90 -21.01 5.69
C ALA A 68 -22.34 -21.51 5.50
N GLU A 69 -23.27 -20.91 6.23
CA GLU A 69 -24.70 -21.15 6.08
C GLU A 69 -25.21 -20.56 4.76
N GLU A 70 -25.96 -21.35 4.00
CA GLU A 70 -26.75 -20.84 2.89
C GLU A 70 -28.07 -20.24 3.42
N THR A 71 -28.29 -18.96 3.18
CA THR A 71 -29.51 -18.29 3.57
C THR A 71 -30.12 -17.49 2.40
N SER A 72 -31.44 -17.34 2.40
CA SER A 72 -32.15 -16.45 1.50
C SER A 72 -32.77 -15.23 2.21
N GLU A 73 -32.42 -15.02 3.48
CA GLU A 73 -32.91 -13.89 4.27
C GLU A 73 -32.16 -12.60 3.88
N PRO A 74 -32.81 -11.59 3.28
CA PRO A 74 -32.11 -10.43 2.74
C PRO A 74 -31.38 -9.61 3.82
N GLU A 75 -31.93 -9.55 5.04
CA GLU A 75 -31.30 -8.80 6.15
C GLU A 75 -30.01 -9.49 6.60
N ARG A 76 -30.03 -10.82 6.75
CA ARG A 76 -28.84 -11.60 7.12
C ARG A 76 -27.74 -11.51 6.07
N ILE A 77 -28.11 -11.61 4.77
CA ILE A 77 -27.17 -11.45 3.65
C ILE A 77 -26.55 -10.05 3.71
N ARG A 78 -27.36 -9.00 3.84
CA ARG A 78 -26.85 -7.63 3.86
C ARG A 78 -25.95 -7.36 5.06
N GLU A 79 -26.26 -7.91 6.21
CA GLU A 79 -25.39 -7.82 7.40
C GLU A 79 -24.01 -8.43 7.11
N ALA A 80 -23.99 -9.64 6.54
CA ALA A 80 -22.75 -10.31 6.16
C ALA A 80 -21.93 -9.50 5.15
N GLU A 81 -22.57 -9.00 4.09
CA GLU A 81 -21.92 -8.11 3.10
C GLU A 81 -21.27 -6.89 3.76
N LEU A 82 -22.00 -6.23 4.66
CA LEU A 82 -21.49 -5.05 5.37
C LEU A 82 -20.32 -5.37 6.30
N GLN A 83 -20.37 -6.49 7.00
CA GLN A 83 -19.26 -6.92 7.87
C GLN A 83 -17.98 -7.16 7.06
N VAL A 84 -18.07 -7.84 5.91
CA VAL A 84 -16.94 -8.05 5.01
C VAL A 84 -16.43 -6.72 4.48
N MET A 85 -17.30 -5.86 3.92
CA MET A 85 -16.88 -4.57 3.36
C MET A 85 -16.29 -3.62 4.41
N ASN A 86 -16.76 -3.67 5.66
CA ASN A 86 -16.16 -2.92 6.75
C ASN A 86 -14.77 -3.44 7.15
N ALA A 87 -14.57 -4.76 7.09
CA ALA A 87 -13.26 -5.36 7.39
C ALA A 87 -12.18 -4.94 6.39
N ILE A 88 -12.56 -4.72 5.11
CA ILE A 88 -11.66 -4.33 4.02
C ILE A 88 -11.87 -2.87 3.56
N ASN A 89 -12.39 -2.01 4.43
CA ASN A 89 -12.74 -0.63 4.08
C ASN A 89 -11.53 0.16 3.55
N ASP A 90 -10.36 -0.06 4.12
CA ASP A 90 -9.07 0.49 3.71
C ASP A 90 -8.62 0.01 2.33
N LEU A 91 -8.96 -1.21 1.92
CA LEU A 91 -8.70 -1.69 0.56
C LEU A 91 -9.70 -1.11 -0.45
N LEU A 92 -10.95 -0.95 -0.03
CA LEU A 92 -12.01 -0.43 -0.90
C LEU A 92 -11.79 1.03 -1.28
N VAL A 93 -11.23 1.87 -0.40
CA VAL A 93 -10.95 3.27 -0.72
C VAL A 93 -10.05 3.40 -1.96
N TYR A 94 -9.10 2.50 -2.14
CA TYR A 94 -8.16 2.54 -3.28
C TYR A 94 -8.84 2.31 -4.63
N VAL A 95 -9.96 1.61 -4.66
CA VAL A 95 -10.66 1.28 -5.90
C VAL A 95 -11.96 2.06 -6.09
N VAL A 96 -12.55 2.57 -5.01
CA VAL A 96 -13.78 3.38 -5.07
C VAL A 96 -13.46 4.85 -5.26
N ASP A 97 -12.65 5.42 -4.40
CA ASP A 97 -12.24 6.83 -4.48
C ASP A 97 -10.85 7.07 -3.84
N PRO A 98 -9.75 6.88 -4.60
CA PRO A 98 -8.41 7.13 -4.11
C PRO A 98 -8.16 8.56 -3.62
N SER A 99 -9.00 9.54 -4.00
CA SER A 99 -8.81 10.93 -3.57
C SER A 99 -9.10 11.12 -2.08
N LEU A 100 -9.98 10.29 -1.49
CA LEU A 100 -10.24 10.30 -0.05
C LEU A 100 -9.00 9.90 0.76
N TYR A 101 -8.15 9.05 0.18
CA TYR A 101 -6.89 8.65 0.82
C TYR A 101 -5.93 9.83 0.98
N ASP A 102 -5.86 10.75 0.01
CA ASP A 102 -5.00 11.94 0.07
C ASP A 102 -5.35 12.89 1.24
N ASP A 103 -6.60 12.86 1.69
CA ASP A 103 -7.08 13.72 2.76
C ASP A 103 -6.87 13.13 4.17
N LEU A 104 -6.33 11.90 4.25
CA LEU A 104 -6.13 11.23 5.52
C LEU A 104 -5.04 11.91 6.36
N PRO A 105 -5.24 11.96 7.70
CA PRO A 105 -4.33 12.66 8.61
C PRO A 105 -2.87 12.24 8.48
N PHE A 106 -2.61 10.94 8.36
CA PHE A 106 -1.26 10.38 8.31
C PHE A 106 -0.46 10.71 7.03
N LEU A 107 -1.07 11.40 6.06
CA LEU A 107 -0.37 11.93 4.88
C LEU A 107 -0.04 13.43 4.98
N LYS A 108 -0.43 14.10 6.08
CA LYS A 108 -0.30 15.57 6.26
C LYS A 108 0.99 16.00 6.95
N TRP A 109 1.98 15.11 7.05
CA TRP A 109 3.30 15.47 7.58
C TRP A 109 4.06 16.43 6.65
N ASP A 110 5.00 17.19 7.23
CA ASP A 110 5.80 18.16 6.50
C ASP A 110 6.76 17.46 5.53
N SER A 111 6.72 17.83 4.25
CA SER A 111 7.60 17.27 3.23
C SER A 111 9.08 17.50 3.48
N GLU A 112 9.45 18.49 4.29
CA GLU A 112 10.84 18.71 4.73
C GLU A 112 11.40 17.54 5.54
N GLU A 113 10.52 16.71 6.14
CA GLU A 113 10.95 15.50 6.84
C GLU A 113 11.56 14.45 5.90
N LEU A 114 11.17 14.47 4.62
CA LEU A 114 11.74 13.64 3.57
C LEU A 114 12.86 14.39 2.82
N SER A 115 12.59 15.59 2.30
CA SER A 115 13.54 16.34 1.48
C SER A 115 14.78 16.81 2.28
N GLY A 116 14.67 16.88 3.60
CA GLY A 116 15.82 17.13 4.49
C GLY A 116 16.78 15.95 4.64
N LEU A 117 16.43 14.73 4.20
CA LEU A 117 17.30 13.56 4.26
C LEU A 117 18.22 13.44 3.05
N VAL A 118 17.76 13.89 1.89
CA VAL A 118 18.49 13.73 0.63
C VAL A 118 18.14 14.86 -0.34
N ASP A 119 19.15 15.35 -1.08
CA ASP A 119 18.93 16.24 -2.21
C ASP A 119 18.47 15.42 -3.42
N PHE A 120 17.25 15.63 -3.87
CA PHE A 120 16.66 14.93 -5.02
C PHE A 120 17.08 15.47 -6.38
N GLN A 121 17.69 16.65 -6.43
CA GLN A 121 18.03 17.32 -7.69
C GLN A 121 18.80 16.40 -8.65
N GLY A 122 18.22 16.10 -9.80
CA GLY A 122 18.82 15.30 -10.86
C GLY A 122 18.97 13.80 -10.58
N LYS A 123 18.41 13.28 -9.49
CA LYS A 123 18.47 11.86 -9.10
C LYS A 123 17.36 11.04 -9.74
N ASP A 124 17.65 9.75 -9.97
CA ASP A 124 16.66 8.73 -10.25
C ASP A 124 16.17 8.14 -8.94
N VAL A 125 14.85 8.04 -8.76
CA VAL A 125 14.20 7.68 -7.50
C VAL A 125 13.18 6.57 -7.72
N ILE A 126 13.13 5.58 -6.81
CA ILE A 126 12.02 4.64 -6.67
C ILE A 126 11.26 4.98 -5.37
N ASP A 127 9.93 5.08 -5.46
CA ASP A 127 8.99 5.12 -4.35
C ASP A 127 8.22 3.80 -4.33
N VAL A 128 8.51 2.90 -3.36
CA VAL A 128 7.86 1.59 -3.24
C VAL A 128 6.62 1.67 -2.35
N GLY A 129 5.53 0.98 -2.76
CA GLY A 129 4.24 1.13 -2.11
C GLY A 129 3.72 2.57 -2.20
N ALA A 130 3.81 3.14 -3.39
CA ALA A 130 3.63 4.57 -3.60
C ALA A 130 2.23 5.11 -3.24
N GLY A 131 1.22 4.24 -3.10
CA GLY A 131 -0.15 4.60 -2.74
C GLY A 131 -0.73 5.66 -3.68
N THR A 132 -1.03 6.84 -3.16
CA THR A 132 -1.47 7.99 -3.97
C THR A 132 -0.32 8.89 -4.44
N GLY A 133 0.94 8.46 -4.23
CA GLY A 133 2.16 9.12 -4.71
C GLY A 133 2.69 10.22 -3.79
N ARG A 134 2.42 10.19 -2.49
CA ARG A 134 2.84 11.27 -1.56
C ARG A 134 4.35 11.53 -1.63
N LEU A 135 5.18 10.49 -1.52
CA LEU A 135 6.63 10.62 -1.57
C LEU A 135 7.12 10.91 -3.00
N ALA A 136 6.56 10.19 -3.99
CA ALA A 136 6.90 10.38 -5.40
C ALA A 136 6.76 11.84 -5.83
N PHE A 137 5.69 12.52 -5.40
CA PHE A 137 5.47 13.93 -5.75
C PHE A 137 6.44 14.85 -5.04
N VAL A 138 6.82 14.60 -3.79
CA VAL A 138 7.86 15.38 -3.11
C VAL A 138 9.17 15.30 -3.89
N ALA A 139 9.64 14.09 -4.21
CA ALA A 139 10.88 13.93 -4.96
C ALA A 139 10.84 14.59 -6.34
N ALA A 140 9.70 14.49 -7.05
CA ALA A 140 9.53 15.09 -8.37
C ALA A 140 9.54 16.62 -8.33
N GLU A 141 8.89 17.21 -7.34
CA GLU A 141 8.82 18.67 -7.12
C GLU A 141 10.18 19.25 -6.66
N GLU A 142 10.98 18.46 -5.93
CA GLU A 142 12.36 18.78 -5.53
C GLU A 142 13.41 18.52 -6.65
N GLY A 143 12.97 18.27 -7.87
CA GLY A 143 13.82 18.24 -9.06
C GLY A 143 14.46 16.90 -9.38
N ALA A 144 13.90 15.78 -8.92
CA ALA A 144 14.35 14.46 -9.37
C ALA A 144 14.29 14.34 -10.90
N HIS A 145 15.28 13.67 -11.50
CA HIS A 145 15.31 13.41 -12.93
C HIS A 145 14.15 12.48 -13.35
N ALA A 146 13.98 11.37 -12.63
CA ALA A 146 12.87 10.45 -12.81
C ALA A 146 12.44 9.86 -11.48
N VAL A 147 11.12 9.70 -11.28
CA VAL A 147 10.54 9.05 -10.10
C VAL A 147 9.67 7.89 -10.55
N PHE A 148 10.05 6.68 -10.17
CA PHE A 148 9.31 5.45 -10.45
C PHE A 148 8.45 5.11 -9.23
N ALA A 149 7.14 5.37 -9.33
CA ALA A 149 6.18 5.07 -8.28
C ALA A 149 5.70 3.62 -8.42
N VAL A 150 6.33 2.71 -7.65
CA VAL A 150 6.02 1.28 -7.67
C VAL A 150 4.81 1.02 -6.76
N GLU A 151 3.73 0.53 -7.34
CA GLU A 151 2.44 0.36 -6.67
C GLU A 151 1.68 -0.82 -7.28
N PRO A 152 1.31 -1.86 -6.50
CA PRO A 152 0.63 -3.05 -7.04
C PRO A 152 -0.82 -2.79 -7.48
N VAL A 153 -1.50 -1.77 -6.92
CA VAL A 153 -2.91 -1.50 -7.20
C VAL A 153 -3.06 -0.58 -8.42
N GLY A 154 -3.60 -1.09 -9.53
CA GLY A 154 -3.70 -0.37 -10.81
C GLY A 154 -4.59 0.87 -10.76
N SER A 155 -5.63 0.92 -9.90
CA SER A 155 -6.43 2.13 -9.68
C SER A 155 -5.59 3.25 -9.06
N LEU A 156 -4.70 2.94 -8.12
CA LEU A 156 -3.75 3.89 -7.53
C LEU A 156 -2.72 4.35 -8.57
N ARG A 157 -2.16 3.43 -9.38
CA ARG A 157 -1.26 3.82 -10.49
C ARG A 157 -1.93 4.79 -11.47
N ARG A 158 -3.19 4.55 -11.83
CA ARG A 158 -3.97 5.48 -12.68
C ARG A 158 -4.18 6.83 -11.98
N TYR A 159 -4.46 6.80 -10.69
CA TYR A 159 -4.63 8.02 -9.89
C TYR A 159 -3.36 8.84 -9.84
N ILE A 160 -2.19 8.24 -9.55
CA ILE A 160 -0.88 8.91 -9.58
C ILE A 160 -0.64 9.56 -10.94
N LYS A 161 -0.89 8.84 -12.05
CA LYS A 161 -0.70 9.37 -13.40
C LYS A 161 -1.56 10.61 -13.69
N VAL A 162 -2.83 10.56 -13.30
CA VAL A 162 -3.76 11.70 -13.46
C VAL A 162 -3.31 12.88 -12.61
N LYS A 163 -2.90 12.63 -11.38
CA LYS A 163 -2.42 13.64 -10.42
C LYS A 163 -1.12 14.29 -10.89
N ALA A 164 -0.16 13.52 -11.41
CA ALA A 164 1.08 14.02 -12.02
C ALA A 164 0.79 14.95 -13.20
N ASN A 165 -0.09 14.53 -14.12
CA ASN A 165 -0.49 15.36 -15.26
C ASN A 165 -1.14 16.68 -14.83
N LYS A 166 -2.02 16.65 -13.81
CA LYS A 166 -2.66 17.85 -13.27
C LYS A 166 -1.66 18.83 -12.64
N ARG A 167 -0.56 18.31 -12.07
CA ARG A 167 0.53 19.10 -11.47
C ARG A 167 1.59 19.53 -12.50
N GLY A 168 1.50 19.07 -13.75
CA GLY A 168 2.50 19.35 -14.79
C GLY A 168 3.83 18.61 -14.58
N LEU A 169 3.83 17.52 -13.80
CA LEU A 169 5.01 16.71 -13.53
C LEU A 169 5.14 15.60 -14.58
N GLY A 170 6.09 15.76 -15.49
CA GLY A 170 6.37 14.79 -16.56
C GLY A 170 7.38 13.71 -16.18
N ASN A 171 7.94 13.77 -14.97
CA ASN A 171 9.00 12.91 -14.47
C ASN A 171 8.52 11.85 -13.45
N VAL A 172 7.20 11.64 -13.29
CA VAL A 172 6.62 10.61 -12.41
C VAL A 172 6.04 9.48 -13.26
N PHE A 173 6.52 8.25 -13.03
CA PHE A 173 6.20 7.04 -13.79
C PHE A 173 5.64 5.97 -12.85
N PRO A 174 4.29 5.80 -12.79
CA PRO A 174 3.68 4.71 -12.03
C PRO A 174 3.99 3.35 -12.68
N VAL A 175 4.49 2.41 -11.89
CA VAL A 175 4.92 1.08 -12.33
C VAL A 175 4.27 0.02 -11.45
N ASP A 176 3.91 -1.12 -12.04
CA ASP A 176 3.41 -2.29 -11.31
C ASP A 176 4.56 -3.00 -10.60
N GLY A 177 4.37 -3.37 -9.33
CA GLY A 177 5.36 -4.11 -8.55
C GLY A 177 5.11 -4.07 -7.06
N LEU A 178 5.83 -4.92 -6.34
CA LEU A 178 5.80 -5.05 -4.88
C LEU A 178 7.14 -4.58 -4.29
N ILE A 179 7.13 -4.23 -3.00
CA ILE A 179 8.38 -3.91 -2.27
C ILE A 179 9.31 -5.12 -2.17
N THR A 180 8.77 -6.35 -2.15
CA THR A 180 9.52 -7.60 -2.12
C THR A 180 9.96 -8.08 -3.52
N GLU A 181 9.46 -7.44 -4.59
CA GLU A 181 9.79 -7.76 -5.99
C GLU A 181 9.74 -6.47 -6.82
N VAL A 182 10.75 -5.62 -6.63
CA VAL A 182 10.84 -4.33 -7.32
C VAL A 182 11.26 -4.55 -8.78
N PRO A 183 10.45 -4.11 -9.78
CA PRO A 183 10.60 -4.49 -11.19
C PRO A 183 11.71 -3.72 -11.92
N PHE A 184 12.86 -3.56 -11.27
CA PHE A 184 14.03 -2.87 -11.80
C PHE A 184 15.31 -3.68 -11.58
N PRO A 185 16.35 -3.50 -12.42
CA PRO A 185 17.63 -4.20 -12.23
C PRO A 185 18.38 -3.70 -10.98
N ASP A 186 19.43 -4.43 -10.62
CA ASP A 186 20.35 -4.04 -9.56
C ASP A 186 20.99 -2.68 -9.88
N ASP A 187 21.30 -1.90 -8.84
CA ASP A 187 22.02 -0.64 -8.95
C ASP A 187 21.39 0.39 -9.91
N PHE A 188 20.07 0.42 -9.94
CA PHE A 188 19.30 1.22 -10.91
C PHE A 188 19.11 2.69 -10.49
N VAL A 189 18.78 2.95 -9.22
CA VAL A 189 18.43 4.29 -8.73
C VAL A 189 19.41 4.85 -7.72
N ASP A 190 19.39 6.17 -7.56
CA ASP A 190 20.17 6.88 -6.55
C ASP A 190 19.49 6.84 -5.18
N VAL A 191 18.13 6.78 -5.17
CA VAL A 191 17.31 6.73 -3.95
C VAL A 191 16.21 5.71 -4.13
N CYS A 192 16.06 4.78 -3.17
CA CYS A 192 14.86 3.95 -3.02
C CYS A 192 14.19 4.33 -1.70
N MET A 193 12.93 4.71 -1.76
CA MET A 193 12.17 5.16 -0.59
C MET A 193 10.81 4.49 -0.51
N GLY A 194 10.21 4.48 0.70
CA GLY A 194 8.85 4.04 0.93
C GLY A 194 8.27 4.69 2.19
N GLY A 195 6.95 4.77 2.26
CA GLY A 195 6.24 5.31 3.41
C GLY A 195 5.10 4.41 3.85
N HIS A 196 5.07 4.03 5.14
CA HIS A 196 4.04 3.13 5.71
C HIS A 196 3.90 1.77 4.99
N VAL A 197 4.97 1.25 4.40
CA VAL A 197 4.96 0.05 3.54
C VAL A 197 5.85 -1.07 4.06
N PHE A 198 6.72 -0.79 5.01
CA PHE A 198 7.73 -1.72 5.50
C PHE A 198 7.28 -2.47 6.74
N GLY A 199 7.57 -3.79 6.83
CA GLY A 199 7.45 -4.58 8.05
C GLY A 199 6.72 -5.91 7.92
N ASP A 200 6.10 -6.24 6.80
CA ASP A 200 5.43 -7.52 6.57
C ASP A 200 6.45 -8.65 6.29
N ALA A 201 7.51 -8.34 5.54
CA ALA A 201 8.63 -9.23 5.23
C ALA A 201 9.97 -8.46 5.28
N PRO A 202 10.43 -8.00 6.47
CA PRO A 202 11.50 -7.02 6.61
C PRO A 202 12.82 -7.38 5.90
N GLU A 203 13.19 -8.67 5.91
CA GLU A 203 14.43 -9.13 5.27
C GLU A 203 14.36 -9.04 3.75
N GLU A 204 13.25 -9.47 3.16
CA GLU A 204 13.02 -9.45 1.71
C GLU A 204 12.84 -8.02 1.21
N GLU A 205 12.05 -7.21 1.91
CA GLU A 205 11.79 -5.80 1.61
C GLU A 205 13.09 -4.98 1.63
N HIS A 206 13.90 -5.14 2.70
CA HIS A 206 15.19 -4.47 2.81
C HIS A 206 16.16 -4.93 1.70
N ALA A 207 16.23 -6.24 1.42
CA ALA A 207 17.10 -6.78 0.40
C ALA A 207 16.77 -6.19 -0.99
N GLU A 208 15.50 -6.10 -1.34
CA GLU A 208 15.05 -5.52 -2.62
C GLU A 208 15.32 -4.01 -2.72
N MET A 209 15.01 -3.24 -1.66
CA MET A 209 15.32 -1.81 -1.64
C MET A 209 16.83 -1.56 -1.79
N VAL A 210 17.66 -2.34 -1.11
CA VAL A 210 19.13 -2.27 -1.27
C VAL A 210 19.55 -2.72 -2.68
N ARG A 211 19.00 -3.82 -3.20
CA ARG A 211 19.36 -4.37 -4.52
C ARG A 211 19.22 -3.33 -5.63
N VAL A 212 18.09 -2.62 -5.67
CA VAL A 212 17.82 -1.63 -6.73
C VAL A 212 18.54 -0.31 -6.54
N THR A 213 19.08 -0.03 -5.34
CA THR A 213 19.80 1.21 -5.04
C THR A 213 21.29 1.07 -5.40
N LYS A 214 21.83 2.06 -6.10
CA LYS A 214 23.25 2.13 -6.48
C LYS A 214 24.17 2.13 -5.24
N PRO A 215 25.42 1.64 -5.35
CA PRO A 215 26.45 1.90 -4.33
C PRO A 215 26.60 3.41 -4.08
N GLY A 216 26.57 3.81 -2.82
CA GLY A 216 26.57 5.23 -2.42
C GLY A 216 25.22 5.93 -2.54
N GLY A 217 24.18 5.25 -3.03
CA GLY A 217 22.82 5.72 -2.99
C GLY A 217 22.18 5.57 -1.60
N MET A 218 20.92 5.92 -1.45
CA MET A 218 20.24 5.96 -0.16
C MET A 218 18.93 5.17 -0.17
N VAL A 219 18.69 4.38 0.87
CA VAL A 219 17.39 3.78 1.20
C VAL A 219 16.73 4.61 2.29
N ILE A 220 15.44 4.97 2.11
CA ILE A 220 14.68 5.82 3.03
C ILE A 220 13.31 5.19 3.33
N LEU A 221 12.92 5.19 4.61
CA LEU A 221 11.56 4.90 5.06
C LEU A 221 11.00 6.15 5.77
N CYS A 222 10.08 6.87 5.13
CA CYS A 222 9.54 8.13 5.66
C CYS A 222 8.07 8.37 5.23
N PRO A 223 7.09 8.28 6.12
CA PRO A 223 7.20 7.74 7.48
C PRO A 223 7.55 6.25 7.47
N GLY A 224 8.35 5.81 8.44
CA GLY A 224 8.59 4.39 8.66
C GLY A 224 7.47 3.77 9.49
N ASN A 225 7.43 4.07 10.80
CA ASN A 225 6.40 3.55 11.70
C ASN A 225 5.95 4.60 12.73
N ASN A 226 4.99 4.22 13.56
CA ASN A 226 4.67 4.94 14.81
C ASN A 226 5.88 4.92 15.74
N ASP A 227 6.00 5.93 16.63
CA ASP A 227 7.10 5.99 17.61
C ASP A 227 6.91 4.94 18.71
N ARG A 228 7.16 3.67 18.35
CA ARG A 228 7.09 2.50 19.22
C ARG A 228 8.26 1.57 18.91
N ASP A 229 8.71 0.84 19.94
CA ASP A 229 9.70 -0.22 19.76
C ASP A 229 8.96 -1.49 19.31
N GLU A 230 9.04 -1.77 18.02
CA GLU A 230 8.51 -2.95 17.36
C GLU A 230 9.67 -3.76 16.77
N GLY A 231 9.50 -5.06 16.58
CA GLY A 231 10.60 -5.95 16.18
C GLY A 231 11.36 -5.51 14.93
N TRP A 232 10.68 -4.91 13.95
CA TRP A 232 11.35 -4.42 12.77
C TRP A 232 12.08 -3.06 12.96
N HIS A 233 11.79 -2.31 14.04
CA HIS A 233 12.65 -1.19 14.44
C HIS A 233 14.06 -1.68 14.81
N ASP A 234 14.13 -2.69 15.67
CA ASP A 234 15.40 -3.30 16.09
C ASP A 234 16.15 -3.86 14.88
N TYR A 235 15.43 -4.54 13.98
CA TYR A 235 15.98 -5.04 12.73
C TYR A 235 16.63 -3.92 11.89
N LEU A 236 15.93 -2.79 11.66
CA LEU A 236 16.47 -1.68 10.88
C LEU A 236 17.72 -1.07 11.52
N VAL A 237 17.73 -0.92 12.86
CA VAL A 237 18.89 -0.41 13.61
C VAL A 237 20.06 -1.38 13.49
N GLU A 238 19.85 -2.69 13.61
CA GLU A 238 20.87 -3.73 13.41
C GLU A 238 21.41 -3.74 11.99
N MET A 239 20.56 -3.47 11.00
CA MET A 239 20.96 -3.34 9.59
C MET A 239 21.68 -2.00 9.29
N GLY A 240 21.90 -1.15 10.30
CA GLY A 240 22.69 0.08 10.18
C GLY A 240 21.91 1.28 9.66
N PHE A 241 20.58 1.28 9.79
CA PHE A 241 19.80 2.49 9.51
C PHE A 241 19.99 3.51 10.63
N GLU A 242 20.21 4.75 10.26
CA GLU A 242 19.99 5.91 11.11
C GLU A 242 18.50 6.19 11.20
N TRP A 243 18.05 6.84 12.27
CA TRP A 243 16.65 7.18 12.46
C TRP A 243 16.43 8.45 13.28
N SER A 244 15.29 9.07 13.10
CA SER A 244 14.82 10.18 13.94
C SER A 244 13.30 10.17 14.05
N ARG A 245 12.76 11.08 14.87
CA ARG A 245 11.32 11.25 15.08
C ARG A 245 10.86 12.56 14.50
N PHE A 246 9.62 12.57 14.04
CA PHE A 246 8.90 13.78 13.66
C PHE A 246 7.43 13.66 14.05
N LEU A 247 6.72 14.79 14.07
CA LEU A 247 5.32 14.83 14.44
C LEU A 247 4.44 14.90 13.20
N GLU A 248 3.56 13.92 13.04
CA GLU A 248 2.39 14.07 12.19
C GLU A 248 1.30 14.79 12.97
N PRO A 249 0.80 15.95 12.53
CA PRO A 249 -0.02 16.83 13.36
C PRO A 249 -1.30 16.18 13.91
N GLU A 250 -1.91 15.26 13.17
CA GLU A 250 -3.19 14.63 13.54
C GLU A 250 -3.06 13.15 13.94
N ASP A 251 -1.87 12.52 13.69
CA ASP A 251 -1.66 11.09 13.92
C ASP A 251 -0.48 10.78 14.88
N GLY A 252 0.19 11.81 15.39
CA GLY A 252 1.18 11.70 16.46
C GLY A 252 2.62 11.47 15.98
N TRP A 253 3.47 11.03 16.91
CA TRP A 253 4.89 10.85 16.63
C TRP A 253 5.15 9.65 15.73
N LYS A 254 5.97 9.87 14.69
CA LYS A 254 6.43 8.88 13.72
C LYS A 254 7.95 8.79 13.72
N ARG A 255 8.45 7.65 13.26
CA ARG A 255 9.88 7.46 12.99
C ARG A 255 10.13 7.51 11.49
N LYS A 256 11.29 8.02 11.11
CA LYS A 256 11.86 7.92 9.77
C LYS A 256 13.24 7.28 9.86
N TYR A 257 13.61 6.53 8.84
CA TYR A 257 14.85 5.77 8.78
C TYR A 257 15.54 6.03 7.46
N TRP A 258 16.88 6.05 7.47
CA TRP A 258 17.68 6.19 6.25
C TRP A 258 19.02 5.49 6.39
N LYS A 259 19.55 5.04 5.25
CA LYS A 259 20.82 4.33 5.19
C LYS A 259 21.50 4.57 3.85
N ASN A 260 22.77 4.90 3.84
CA ASN A 260 23.58 4.84 2.63
C ASN A 260 23.92 3.39 2.28
N VAL A 261 23.81 3.05 1.00
CA VAL A 261 24.05 1.69 0.51
C VAL A 261 25.54 1.49 0.28
N GLU A 262 26.12 0.57 1.03
CA GLU A 262 27.49 0.08 0.85
C GLU A 262 27.41 -1.34 0.24
N LYS A 263 27.98 -1.53 -0.96
CA LYS A 263 28.05 -2.82 -1.67
C LYS A 263 29.48 -3.15 -2.06
#